data_aeef1a92f8800e4dde461e6f0fbeeeaf
#
_entry.id   aeef1a92f8800e4dde461e6f0fbeeeaf
#
_cell.length_a   1.000
_cell.length_b   1.000
_cell.length_c   1.000
_cell.angle_alpha   90.00
_cell.angle_beta   90.00
_cell.angle_gamma   90.00
#
_symmetry.space_group_name_H-M   'P 1'
#
loop_
_entity.id
_entity.type
_entity.pdbx_description
1 polymer ?
#
loop_
_entity_poly.entity_id
_entity_poly.type
_entity_poly.pdbx_seq_one_letter_code
_entity_poly.pdbx_strand_id
1 'polypeptide(L)'
;CPQFFGTSVHDRKGCPDQDGDGYSDPDNVWTTANGADAFMTDSTQWNDTDGDGYGDNPTGLVPDACPTTYGESWQNGTYGCPDSDSDGWSDGEDTHPGDSSQWADSDGDGYGDNPGGTNPDACPAQLGNSTKGNRLGCPDNDGDGWDNVIERRGRNTRLRRCRGTPFGPE
;
A
#
# COMPACT_ATOMS: atom_id res chain seq x y z
N CYS A 1 -5.07 -42.04 8.11
CA CYS A 1 -3.61 -42.20 8.29
C CYS A 1 -3.31 -43.50 9.02
N PRO A 2 -3.01 -44.62 8.30
CA PRO A 2 -2.81 -45.90 8.97
C PRO A 2 -1.53 -46.04 9.81
N GLN A 3 -0.59 -45.12 9.65
CA GLN A 3 0.72 -45.20 10.30
C GLN A 3 0.98 -44.11 11.34
N PHE A 4 0.19 -43.05 11.34
CA PHE A 4 0.34 -41.91 12.25
C PHE A 4 -1.03 -41.58 12.82
N PHE A 5 -1.14 -41.53 14.13
CA PHE A 5 -2.38 -41.14 14.82
C PHE A 5 -2.35 -39.63 15.13
N GLY A 6 -3.46 -38.94 14.91
CA GLY A 6 -3.62 -37.55 15.18
C GLY A 6 -5.07 -37.14 15.49
N THR A 7 -5.34 -35.87 15.52
CA THR A 7 -6.56 -35.25 16.03
C THR A 7 -7.48 -34.71 14.96
N SER A 8 -7.04 -34.72 13.67
CA SER A 8 -7.84 -34.16 12.57
C SER A 8 -9.22 -34.82 12.44
N VAL A 9 -10.24 -34.00 12.14
CA VAL A 9 -11.65 -34.42 12.08
C VAL A 9 -12.40 -33.89 10.87
N HIS A 10 -11.88 -32.89 10.17
CA HIS A 10 -12.56 -32.20 9.07
C HIS A 10 -12.27 -32.83 7.72
N ASP A 11 -11.03 -33.22 7.45
CA ASP A 11 -10.58 -33.82 6.21
C ASP A 11 -10.29 -35.35 6.34
N ARG A 12 -9.07 -35.72 6.68
CA ARG A 12 -8.62 -37.12 6.92
C ARG A 12 -8.65 -37.45 8.42
N LYS A 13 -9.72 -38.07 8.87
CA LYS A 13 -9.93 -38.34 10.31
C LYS A 13 -8.79 -39.14 10.93
N GLY A 14 -8.30 -38.63 12.07
CA GLY A 14 -7.27 -39.31 12.87
C GLY A 14 -5.85 -39.17 12.28
N CYS A 15 -5.61 -38.22 11.40
CA CYS A 15 -4.28 -37.87 10.91
C CYS A 15 -3.62 -36.84 11.79
N PRO A 16 -2.27 -36.64 11.68
CA PRO A 16 -1.59 -35.55 12.33
C PRO A 16 -2.27 -34.21 12.04
N ASP A 17 -2.32 -33.37 13.06
CA ASP A 17 -2.97 -32.07 13.11
C ASP A 17 -2.25 -31.30 14.22
N GLN A 18 -1.29 -30.48 13.83
CA GLN A 18 -0.29 -29.94 14.74
C GLN A 18 -0.85 -28.84 15.63
N ASP A 19 -1.74 -28.01 15.10
CA ASP A 19 -2.30 -26.87 15.83
C ASP A 19 -3.70 -27.13 16.42
N GLY A 20 -4.33 -28.25 16.00
CA GLY A 20 -5.59 -28.71 16.59
C GLY A 20 -6.84 -28.06 16.02
N ASP A 21 -6.79 -27.54 14.81
CA ASP A 21 -7.94 -26.90 14.15
C ASP A 21 -8.89 -27.94 13.52
N GLY A 22 -8.45 -29.18 13.41
CA GLY A 22 -9.21 -30.31 12.86
C GLY A 22 -8.91 -30.65 11.42
N TYR A 23 -8.09 -29.90 10.74
CA TYR A 23 -7.54 -30.26 9.42
C TYR A 23 -6.21 -31.00 9.59
N SER A 24 -5.89 -31.90 8.65
CA SER A 24 -4.67 -32.69 8.76
C SER A 24 -3.48 -32.00 8.15
N ASP A 25 -2.33 -32.13 8.82
CA ASP A 25 -1.04 -31.70 8.26
C ASP A 25 -0.80 -32.33 6.87
N PRO A 26 -0.15 -31.61 5.94
CA PRO A 26 0.19 -32.15 4.62
C PRO A 26 1.22 -33.30 4.73
N ASP A 27 1.13 -34.24 3.78
CA ASP A 27 2.12 -35.30 3.59
C ASP A 27 2.44 -35.52 2.10
N ASN A 28 3.25 -36.50 1.76
CA ASN A 28 3.67 -36.75 0.38
C ASN A 28 2.52 -37.15 -0.58
N VAL A 29 1.35 -37.46 -0.06
CA VAL A 29 0.18 -37.93 -0.84
C VAL A 29 -0.99 -36.96 -0.71
N TRP A 30 -1.11 -36.31 0.44
CA TRP A 30 -2.15 -35.36 0.77
C TRP A 30 -1.54 -34.01 1.00
N THR A 31 -1.63 -33.15 0.01
CA THR A 31 -1.04 -31.82 0.01
C THR A 31 -2.11 -30.73 0.22
N THR A 32 -1.72 -29.51 0.39
CA THR A 32 -2.64 -28.35 0.45
C THR A 32 -3.56 -28.28 -0.75
N ALA A 33 -3.07 -28.61 -1.94
CA ALA A 33 -3.90 -28.73 -3.15
C ALA A 33 -4.98 -29.82 -3.08
N ASN A 34 -4.88 -30.77 -2.16
CA ASN A 34 -5.87 -31.81 -1.89
C ASN A 34 -6.78 -31.48 -0.70
N GLY A 35 -6.54 -30.37 -0.02
CA GLY A 35 -7.26 -29.93 1.17
C GLY A 35 -6.60 -30.26 2.49
N ALA A 36 -5.27 -30.52 2.51
CA ALA A 36 -4.49 -30.51 3.74
C ALA A 36 -4.37 -29.08 4.28
N ASP A 37 -4.14 -28.99 5.58
CA ASP A 37 -3.89 -27.71 6.25
C ASP A 37 -2.72 -26.94 5.61
N ALA A 38 -2.98 -25.73 5.19
CA ALA A 38 -1.96 -24.84 4.63
C ALA A 38 -1.16 -24.12 5.73
N PHE A 39 -1.70 -24.05 6.96
CA PHE A 39 -1.16 -23.26 8.07
C PHE A 39 -0.96 -24.09 9.35
N MET A 40 -0.23 -25.18 9.29
CA MET A 40 0.00 -26.19 10.35
C MET A 40 0.31 -25.65 11.77
N THR A 41 0.49 -24.37 11.95
CA THR A 41 0.80 -23.73 13.24
C THR A 41 -0.14 -22.59 13.60
N ASP A 42 -1.19 -22.37 12.80
CA ASP A 42 -2.19 -21.36 13.04
C ASP A 42 -3.60 -21.95 13.00
N SER A 43 -4.10 -22.39 14.14
CA SER A 43 -5.43 -22.98 14.30
C SER A 43 -6.61 -22.08 13.91
N THR A 44 -6.36 -20.91 13.39
CA THR A 44 -7.39 -19.99 12.88
C THR A 44 -7.43 -19.96 11.34
N GLN A 45 -6.47 -20.61 10.68
CA GLN A 45 -6.35 -20.67 9.22
C GLN A 45 -6.02 -22.09 8.79
N TRP A 46 -6.61 -22.59 7.70
CA TRP A 46 -6.38 -23.94 7.16
C TRP A 46 -6.36 -24.01 5.65
N ASN A 47 -6.86 -23.00 4.96
CA ASN A 47 -6.91 -22.96 3.49
C ASN A 47 -6.27 -21.69 2.96
N ASP A 48 -5.59 -21.84 1.83
CA ASP A 48 -4.94 -20.79 1.07
C ASP A 48 -5.22 -21.10 -0.41
N THR A 49 -6.21 -20.43 -0.99
CA THR A 49 -6.74 -20.78 -2.31
C THR A 49 -5.83 -20.35 -3.46
N ASP A 50 -5.17 -19.23 -3.34
CA ASP A 50 -4.30 -18.69 -4.40
C ASP A 50 -2.80 -18.88 -4.14
N GLY A 51 -2.44 -19.31 -2.94
CA GLY A 51 -1.07 -19.73 -2.60
C GLY A 51 -0.13 -18.59 -2.27
N ASP A 52 -0.65 -17.46 -1.77
CA ASP A 52 0.16 -16.29 -1.42
C ASP A 52 0.68 -16.30 0.01
N GLY A 53 0.18 -17.22 0.84
CA GLY A 53 0.60 -17.39 2.23
C GLY A 53 -0.28 -16.68 3.25
N TYR A 54 -1.39 -16.07 2.82
CA TYR A 54 -2.45 -15.57 3.68
C TYR A 54 -3.65 -16.52 3.66
N GLY A 55 -4.34 -16.63 4.78
CA GLY A 55 -5.38 -17.64 4.93
C GLY A 55 -6.78 -17.13 4.61
N ASP A 56 -7.58 -17.98 3.97
CA ASP A 56 -8.93 -17.67 3.46
C ASP A 56 -9.96 -17.41 4.56
N ASN A 57 -9.71 -17.79 5.83
CA ASN A 57 -10.68 -17.58 6.90
C ASN A 57 -10.72 -16.11 7.34
N PRO A 58 -11.80 -15.36 7.04
CA PRO A 58 -11.87 -13.92 7.31
C PRO A 58 -11.92 -13.58 8.81
N THR A 59 -12.05 -14.59 9.68
CA THR A 59 -12.04 -14.44 11.13
C THR A 59 -10.77 -14.96 11.80
N GLY A 60 -9.84 -15.47 10.99
CA GLY A 60 -8.54 -15.95 11.45
C GLY A 60 -7.54 -14.83 11.73
N LEU A 61 -6.35 -15.20 12.15
CA LEU A 61 -5.22 -14.27 12.26
C LEU A 61 -4.75 -13.89 10.86
N VAL A 62 -4.54 -12.60 10.62
CA VAL A 62 -4.04 -12.07 9.34
C VAL A 62 -4.80 -12.67 8.14
N PRO A 63 -6.12 -12.43 8.05
CA PRO A 63 -6.94 -13.02 6.99
C PRO A 63 -6.60 -12.42 5.64
N ASP A 64 -6.64 -13.26 4.61
CA ASP A 64 -6.53 -12.80 3.23
C ASP A 64 -7.75 -11.95 2.84
N ALA A 65 -7.48 -10.77 2.33
CA ALA A 65 -8.51 -9.86 1.82
C ALA A 65 -8.88 -10.15 0.34
N CYS A 66 -8.04 -10.91 -0.38
CA CYS A 66 -8.20 -11.25 -1.78
C CYS A 66 -8.10 -12.77 -2.05
N PRO A 67 -8.86 -13.67 -1.39
CA PRO A 67 -8.63 -15.12 -1.28
C PRO A 67 -8.60 -15.92 -2.59
N THR A 68 -8.63 -15.30 -3.73
CA THR A 68 -8.60 -15.94 -5.05
C THR A 68 -7.65 -15.23 -6.02
N THR A 69 -6.92 -14.24 -5.53
CA THR A 69 -6.05 -13.43 -6.36
C THR A 69 -4.74 -13.19 -5.63
N TYR A 70 -3.73 -13.97 -5.95
CA TYR A 70 -2.40 -13.88 -5.35
C TYR A 70 -1.93 -12.45 -5.17
N GLY A 71 -1.46 -12.09 -3.98
CA GLY A 71 -0.95 -10.77 -3.66
C GLY A 71 0.05 -10.77 -2.52
N GLU A 72 0.74 -9.66 -2.37
CA GLU A 72 1.81 -9.51 -1.37
C GLU A 72 1.59 -8.31 -0.45
N SER A 73 0.42 -7.65 -0.53
CA SER A 73 0.09 -6.51 0.33
C SER A 73 0.00 -6.90 1.80
N TRP A 74 0.40 -5.98 2.68
CA TRP A 74 0.42 -6.23 4.13
C TRP A 74 0.12 -5.00 4.99
N GLN A 75 -0.19 -3.87 4.37
CA GLN A 75 -0.53 -2.63 5.05
C GLN A 75 -2.04 -2.51 5.31
N ASN A 76 -2.41 -1.71 6.28
CA ASN A 76 -3.78 -1.30 6.60
C ASN A 76 -4.80 -2.44 6.79
N GLY A 77 -4.33 -3.69 7.02
CA GLY A 77 -5.21 -4.85 7.15
C GLY A 77 -5.71 -5.44 5.83
N THR A 78 -5.20 -4.97 4.71
CA THR A 78 -5.46 -5.51 3.37
C THR A 78 -4.31 -6.45 3.01
N TYR A 79 -4.35 -7.65 3.60
CA TYR A 79 -3.34 -8.69 3.37
C TYR A 79 -3.67 -9.52 2.13
N GLY A 80 -2.66 -10.03 1.41
CA GLY A 80 -2.85 -10.96 0.33
C GLY A 80 -3.47 -10.38 -0.95
N CYS A 81 -3.53 -9.08 -1.09
CA CYS A 81 -4.01 -8.45 -2.32
C CYS A 81 -2.86 -8.03 -3.24
N PRO A 82 -3.10 -7.90 -4.56
CA PRO A 82 -2.09 -7.39 -5.49
C PRO A 82 -1.47 -6.07 -5.03
N ASP A 83 -0.14 -6.02 -5.10
CA ASP A 83 0.69 -4.89 -4.75
C ASP A 83 1.78 -4.77 -5.82
N SER A 84 1.60 -3.85 -6.77
CA SER A 84 2.39 -3.80 -8.00
C SER A 84 3.80 -3.24 -7.82
N ASP A 85 4.03 -2.42 -6.79
CA ASP A 85 5.35 -1.80 -6.53
C ASP A 85 6.01 -2.28 -5.24
N SER A 86 5.31 -3.16 -4.51
CA SER A 86 5.81 -3.86 -3.31
C SER A 86 6.12 -2.92 -2.13
N ASP A 87 5.32 -1.89 -1.94
CA ASP A 87 5.40 -1.02 -0.76
C ASP A 87 4.54 -1.50 0.42
N GLY A 88 3.71 -2.51 0.16
CA GLY A 88 2.83 -3.15 1.12
C GLY A 88 1.38 -2.68 1.07
N TRP A 89 1.07 -1.61 0.36
CA TRP A 89 -0.30 -1.22 0.09
C TRP A 89 -0.85 -2.00 -1.10
N SER A 90 -2.08 -2.41 -1.04
CA SER A 90 -2.71 -3.04 -2.20
C SER A 90 -2.96 -2.04 -3.31
N ASP A 91 -2.88 -2.48 -4.57
CA ASP A 91 -3.19 -1.64 -5.75
C ASP A 91 -4.55 -0.93 -5.65
N GLY A 92 -5.48 -1.51 -4.89
CA GLY A 92 -6.82 -0.95 -4.70
C GLY A 92 -6.91 0.17 -3.65
N GLU A 93 -5.97 0.22 -2.72
CA GLU A 93 -5.90 1.25 -1.67
C GLU A 93 -4.75 2.25 -1.91
N ASP A 94 -3.84 1.91 -2.80
CA ASP A 94 -2.74 2.76 -3.21
C ASP A 94 -3.17 3.74 -4.30
N THR A 95 -2.92 5.03 -4.07
CA THR A 95 -3.16 6.07 -5.09
C THR A 95 -2.06 6.14 -6.15
N HIS A 96 -0.91 5.49 -5.88
CA HIS A 96 0.27 5.47 -6.75
C HIS A 96 0.83 4.06 -6.95
N PRO A 97 0.07 3.08 -7.46
CA PRO A 97 0.43 1.65 -7.48
C PRO A 97 1.64 1.28 -8.35
N GLY A 98 2.48 2.18 -8.68
CA GLY A 98 3.73 2.00 -9.42
C GLY A 98 4.87 2.85 -8.86
N ASP A 99 4.70 3.43 -7.69
CA ASP A 99 5.73 4.22 -7.00
C ASP A 99 5.80 3.86 -5.52
N SER A 100 6.59 2.88 -5.16
CA SER A 100 6.77 2.37 -3.79
C SER A 100 7.21 3.40 -2.75
N SER A 101 7.34 4.64 -3.12
CA SER A 101 7.61 5.74 -2.22
C SER A 101 6.38 6.62 -1.94
N GLN A 102 5.25 6.36 -2.60
CA GLN A 102 4.01 7.11 -2.49
C GLN A 102 2.80 6.15 -2.47
N TRP A 103 1.89 6.29 -1.53
CA TRP A 103 0.69 5.45 -1.38
C TRP A 103 -0.59 6.23 -1.09
N ALA A 104 -0.49 7.53 -0.84
CA ALA A 104 -1.63 8.39 -0.53
C ALA A 104 -1.56 9.70 -1.31
N ASP A 105 -2.73 10.20 -1.71
CA ASP A 105 -2.93 11.50 -2.33
C ASP A 105 -4.26 12.06 -1.77
N SER A 106 -4.16 12.93 -0.77
CA SER A 106 -5.32 13.36 0.02
C SER A 106 -6.24 14.35 -0.71
N ASP A 107 -5.71 15.10 -1.66
CA ASP A 107 -6.52 16.08 -2.40
C ASP A 107 -6.79 15.67 -3.85
N GLY A 108 -6.14 14.61 -4.34
CA GLY A 108 -6.44 13.98 -5.62
C GLY A 108 -5.85 14.71 -6.83
N ASP A 109 -4.73 15.40 -6.66
CA ASP A 109 -4.10 16.15 -7.75
C ASP A 109 -3.01 15.37 -8.52
N GLY A 110 -2.69 14.15 -8.05
CA GLY A 110 -1.74 13.24 -8.68
C GLY A 110 -0.32 13.35 -8.15
N TYR A 111 -0.09 14.12 -7.10
CA TYR A 111 1.16 14.13 -6.33
C TYR A 111 0.94 13.43 -4.99
N GLY A 112 1.91 12.60 -4.59
CA GLY A 112 1.77 11.81 -3.37
C GLY A 112 2.12 12.58 -2.10
N ASP A 113 1.41 12.24 -1.01
CA ASP A 113 1.51 12.91 0.29
C ASP A 113 2.81 12.65 1.05
N ASN A 114 3.56 11.57 0.70
CA ASN A 114 4.79 11.25 1.41
C ASN A 114 5.91 12.24 1.05
N PRO A 115 6.34 13.11 1.97
CA PRO A 115 7.34 14.13 1.69
C PRO A 115 8.75 13.55 1.42
N GLY A 116 8.96 12.27 1.70
CA GLY A 116 10.19 11.53 1.41
C GLY A 116 10.17 10.79 0.09
N GLY A 117 9.02 10.73 -0.58
CA GLY A 117 8.82 9.99 -1.82
C GLY A 117 9.21 10.74 -3.08
N THR A 118 8.95 10.11 -4.21
CA THR A 118 9.18 10.69 -5.53
C THR A 118 8.20 11.81 -5.80
N ASN A 119 8.68 12.98 -6.23
CA ASN A 119 7.85 14.14 -6.57
C ASN A 119 6.76 14.45 -5.52
N PRO A 120 7.11 14.62 -4.24
CA PRO A 120 6.13 14.75 -3.20
C PRO A 120 5.27 15.99 -3.36
N ASP A 121 4.01 15.89 -2.96
CA ASP A 121 3.13 17.04 -2.87
C ASP A 121 3.61 18.00 -1.76
N ALA A 122 3.74 19.25 -2.12
CA ALA A 122 4.08 20.32 -1.18
C ALA A 122 2.84 20.99 -0.56
N CYS A 123 1.65 20.62 -1.01
CA CYS A 123 0.37 21.16 -0.56
C CYS A 123 -0.71 20.06 -0.35
N PRO A 124 -0.47 18.96 0.41
CA PRO A 124 -1.26 17.73 0.42
C PRO A 124 -2.73 17.85 0.87
N ALA A 125 -3.26 19.03 1.01
CA ALA A 125 -4.65 19.28 1.36
C ALA A 125 -5.27 20.37 0.45
N GLN A 126 -4.60 20.71 -0.63
CA GLN A 126 -5.03 21.77 -1.55
C GLN A 126 -4.69 21.38 -2.97
N LEU A 127 -5.62 20.77 -3.66
CA LEU A 127 -5.52 20.40 -5.07
C LEU A 127 -4.82 21.49 -5.89
N GLY A 128 -3.75 21.14 -6.58
CA GLY A 128 -2.92 22.05 -7.33
C GLY A 128 -2.36 21.43 -8.61
N ASN A 129 -1.65 22.24 -9.37
CA ASN A 129 -1.10 21.83 -10.67
C ASN A 129 0.29 22.43 -10.92
N SER A 130 0.95 22.94 -9.89
CA SER A 130 2.32 23.42 -10.03
C SER A 130 3.30 22.27 -10.29
N THR A 131 4.21 22.50 -11.23
CA THR A 131 5.16 21.49 -11.74
C THR A 131 6.60 21.91 -11.59
N LYS A 132 6.89 23.07 -11.02
CA LYS A 132 8.24 23.65 -10.95
C LYS A 132 8.67 23.97 -9.52
N GLY A 133 9.98 23.91 -9.34
CA GLY A 133 10.60 24.14 -8.03
C GLY A 133 10.37 22.95 -7.09
N ASN A 134 10.44 23.20 -5.79
CA ASN A 134 10.19 22.20 -4.75
C ASN A 134 8.78 22.32 -4.16
N ARG A 135 7.82 22.73 -4.98
CA ARG A 135 6.43 22.92 -4.56
C ARG A 135 5.50 22.41 -5.64
N LEU A 136 5.63 21.10 -5.91
CA LEU A 136 4.73 20.33 -6.77
C LEU A 136 3.36 20.22 -6.09
N GLY A 137 2.30 20.04 -6.86
CA GLY A 137 0.96 19.84 -6.31
C GLY A 137 0.34 21.07 -5.64
N CYS A 138 0.95 22.25 -5.71
CA CYS A 138 0.36 23.45 -5.12
C CYS A 138 -0.46 24.25 -6.13
N PRO A 139 -1.43 25.06 -5.67
CA PRO A 139 -2.21 25.93 -6.55
C PRO A 139 -1.35 26.87 -7.41
N ASP A 140 -1.54 26.78 -8.72
CA ASP A 140 -0.93 27.62 -9.76
C ASP A 140 -2.06 28.21 -10.62
N ASN A 141 -2.40 29.48 -10.43
CA ASN A 141 -3.57 30.09 -11.02
C ASN A 141 -3.37 30.57 -12.46
N ASP A 142 -2.14 30.83 -12.87
CA ASP A 142 -1.87 31.29 -14.23
C ASP A 142 -1.26 30.22 -15.14
N GLY A 143 -0.98 29.02 -14.57
CA GLY A 143 -0.57 27.83 -15.32
C GLY A 143 0.87 27.88 -15.84
N ASP A 144 1.73 28.72 -15.25
CA ASP A 144 3.12 28.80 -15.66
C ASP A 144 4.02 27.72 -15.04
N GLY A 145 3.47 26.92 -14.12
CA GLY A 145 4.08 25.81 -13.41
C GLY A 145 4.68 26.20 -12.05
N TRP A 146 4.72 27.48 -11.69
CA TRP A 146 5.11 27.92 -10.36
C TRP A 146 3.91 28.12 -9.47
N ASP A 147 4.03 27.79 -8.20
CA ASP A 147 2.95 28.01 -7.27
C ASP A 147 2.70 29.50 -6.97
N ASN A 148 1.46 29.82 -6.63
CA ASN A 148 1.02 31.18 -6.32
C ASN A 148 1.83 31.86 -5.19
N VAL A 149 2.45 31.12 -4.28
CA VAL A 149 3.21 31.65 -3.12
C VAL A 149 4.60 32.09 -3.55
N ILE A 150 5.28 31.29 -4.40
CA ILE A 150 6.58 31.67 -4.96
C ILE A 150 6.44 32.90 -5.83
N GLU A 151 5.43 32.95 -6.68
CA GLU A 151 5.18 34.09 -7.57
C GLU A 151 4.93 35.40 -6.80
N ARG A 152 4.12 35.36 -5.74
CA ARG A 152 3.89 36.52 -4.88
C ARG A 152 5.19 37.01 -4.22
N ARG A 153 6.08 36.11 -3.81
CA ARG A 153 7.40 36.43 -3.27
C ARG A 153 8.31 37.04 -4.34
N GLY A 154 8.32 36.47 -5.55
CA GLY A 154 9.09 36.98 -6.69
C GLY A 154 8.66 38.40 -7.14
N ARG A 155 7.35 38.64 -7.19
CA ARG A 155 6.80 39.97 -7.48
C ARG A 155 7.17 40.99 -6.39
N ASN A 156 7.15 40.62 -5.13
CA ASN A 156 7.53 41.49 -4.03
C ASN A 156 9.04 41.82 -4.01
N THR A 157 9.89 40.91 -4.46
CA THR A 157 11.34 41.18 -4.59
C THR A 157 11.66 42.06 -5.80
N ARG A 158 10.92 41.94 -6.91
CA ARG A 158 11.06 42.86 -8.06
C ARG A 158 10.60 44.30 -7.71
N LEU A 159 9.49 44.46 -7.00
CA LEU A 159 9.02 45.78 -6.56
C LEU A 159 9.96 46.45 -5.56
N ARG A 160 10.69 45.66 -4.74
CA ARG A 160 11.71 46.22 -3.84
C ARG A 160 12.98 46.67 -4.59
N ARG A 161 13.32 46.04 -5.71
CA ARG A 161 14.46 46.49 -6.53
C ARG A 161 14.19 47.78 -7.33
N CYS A 162 12.94 48.05 -7.69
CA CYS A 162 12.58 49.29 -8.38
C CYS A 162 12.39 50.52 -7.46
N ARG A 163 12.39 50.31 -6.10
CA ARG A 163 12.23 51.40 -5.13
C ARG A 163 13.54 51.97 -4.58
N GLY A 164 14.68 51.58 -5.11
CA GLY A 164 15.98 51.86 -4.52
C GLY A 164 16.98 52.64 -5.41
N THR A 165 16.55 53.62 -6.18
CA THR A 165 17.46 54.68 -6.66
C THR A 165 16.81 56.05 -6.49
N PRO A 166 17.20 56.85 -5.46
CA PRO A 166 16.89 58.27 -5.54
C PRO A 166 17.72 58.87 -6.68
N PHE A 167 17.05 59.54 -7.61
CA PHE A 167 17.72 60.43 -8.53
C PHE A 167 18.40 61.50 -7.67
N GLY A 168 19.73 61.60 -7.73
CA GLY A 168 20.46 62.71 -7.20
C GLY A 168 20.24 63.95 -8.08
N PRO A 169 20.23 65.14 -7.53
CA PRO A 169 20.09 66.38 -8.30
C PRO A 169 21.37 66.70 -9.09
N GLU A 170 21.21 67.24 -10.30
CA GLU A 170 22.24 67.97 -11.05
C GLU A 170 22.64 69.29 -10.33
#